data_942c3da8d62d7f0603a3de1713c2209d
#
_entry.id   942c3da8d62d7f0603a3de1713c2209d
#
_cell.length_a   1.000
_cell.length_b   1.000
_cell.length_c   1.000
_cell.angle_alpha   90.00
_cell.angle_beta   90.00
_cell.angle_gamma   90.00
#
_symmetry.space_group_name_H-M   'P 1'
#
loop_
_entity.id
_entity.type
_entity.pdbx_description
1 polymer ?
#
loop_
_entity_poly.entity_id
_entity_poly.type
_entity_poly.pdbx_seq_one_letter_code
_entity_poly.pdbx_strand_id
1 'polypeptide(L)'
;MPDTSDHLPRYDDPQLQPRAMTAKNEARPARPTNRANDTDRHVGTRIRERRIMLGLSQQQMADLIGVTYQQAHKYERGINRISAGRLYEIAQVLGVPVSYFFEGLNSERAADLTARQRMCLELARNFSSISNEKHQEALSQLARALVSE
;
A
#
# COMPACT_ATOMS: atom_id res chain seq x y z
N MET A 1 5.66 -37.82 -60.96
CA MET A 1 5.46 -37.43 -59.56
C MET A 1 6.62 -36.54 -59.15
N PRO A 2 6.46 -35.24 -59.02
CA PRO A 2 7.54 -34.42 -58.51
C PRO A 2 7.61 -34.55 -57.00
N ASP A 3 8.79 -34.92 -56.56
CA ASP A 3 9.20 -35.01 -55.16
C ASP A 3 9.27 -33.59 -54.57
N THR A 4 8.33 -33.22 -53.70
CA THR A 4 8.37 -32.00 -52.91
C THR A 4 9.14 -32.28 -51.63
N SER A 5 10.48 -32.30 -51.74
CA SER A 5 11.31 -32.25 -50.53
C SER A 5 11.14 -30.89 -49.85
N ASP A 6 10.40 -30.98 -48.76
CA ASP A 6 10.11 -29.92 -47.85
C ASP A 6 11.42 -29.39 -47.28
N HIS A 7 11.83 -28.18 -47.74
CA HIS A 7 13.04 -27.51 -47.28
C HIS A 7 12.75 -26.73 -46.00
N LEU A 8 12.77 -27.46 -44.90
CA LEU A 8 12.77 -26.82 -43.59
C LEU A 8 14.06 -25.97 -43.43
N PRO A 9 13.97 -24.71 -43.05
CA PRO A 9 15.15 -23.90 -42.81
C PRO A 9 15.93 -24.47 -41.64
N ARG A 10 17.23 -24.75 -41.91
CA ARG A 10 18.15 -25.19 -40.87
C ARG A 10 18.35 -24.07 -39.87
N TYR A 11 18.34 -24.41 -38.59
CA TYR A 11 18.43 -23.52 -37.42
C TYR A 11 19.81 -22.84 -37.25
N ASP A 12 20.73 -23.01 -38.21
CA ASP A 12 22.11 -22.54 -38.14
C ASP A 12 22.37 -21.30 -39.03
N ASP A 13 21.37 -20.43 -39.24
CA ASP A 13 21.59 -19.17 -39.88
C ASP A 13 22.21 -18.18 -38.86
N PRO A 14 23.47 -17.75 -39.03
CA PRO A 14 24.15 -16.80 -38.12
C PRO A 14 23.46 -15.42 -38.04
N GLN A 15 22.54 -15.15 -38.96
CA GLN A 15 21.80 -13.88 -38.99
C GLN A 15 20.57 -13.84 -38.08
N LEU A 16 20.18 -14.99 -37.52
CA LEU A 16 19.00 -15.12 -36.60
C LEU A 16 19.43 -15.21 -35.14
N GLN A 17 20.65 -14.89 -34.78
CA GLN A 17 20.99 -14.75 -33.38
C GLN A 17 20.24 -13.53 -32.82
N PRO A 18 19.38 -13.72 -31.78
CA PRO A 18 18.79 -12.57 -31.12
C PRO A 18 19.92 -11.71 -30.56
N ARG A 19 19.99 -10.47 -31.04
CA ARG A 19 20.83 -9.47 -30.40
C ARG A 19 20.58 -9.55 -28.94
N ALA A 20 21.56 -9.96 -28.15
CA ALA A 20 21.53 -9.86 -26.72
C ALA A 20 21.18 -8.41 -26.39
N MET A 21 19.92 -8.15 -26.09
CA MET A 21 19.52 -6.95 -25.38
C MET A 21 20.24 -7.06 -24.04
N THR A 22 21.36 -6.42 -23.93
CA THR A 22 21.90 -6.01 -22.64
C THR A 22 20.91 -4.99 -22.09
N ALA A 23 19.77 -5.45 -21.63
CA ALA A 23 18.98 -4.72 -20.68
C ALA A 23 19.93 -4.50 -19.51
N LYS A 24 20.50 -3.28 -19.41
CA LYS A 24 21.01 -2.80 -18.13
C LYS A 24 19.85 -2.98 -17.16
N ASN A 25 19.90 -4.06 -16.44
CA ASN A 25 19.06 -4.30 -15.28
C ASN A 25 19.55 -3.27 -14.24
N GLU A 26 19.12 -2.03 -14.41
CA GLU A 26 19.22 -1.04 -13.36
C GLU A 26 18.34 -1.60 -12.25
N ALA A 27 19.02 -2.26 -11.31
CA ALA A 27 18.41 -2.79 -10.12
C ALA A 27 17.58 -1.65 -9.51
N ARG A 28 16.24 -1.77 -9.56
CA ARG A 28 15.36 -0.91 -8.80
C ARG A 28 15.93 -0.86 -7.39
N PRO A 29 16.19 0.33 -6.83
CA PRO A 29 16.66 0.41 -5.46
C PRO A 29 15.69 -0.39 -4.61
N ALA A 30 16.23 -1.41 -3.92
CA ALA A 30 15.46 -2.24 -3.03
C ALA A 30 14.73 -1.31 -2.06
N ARG A 31 13.40 -1.34 -2.08
CA ARG A 31 12.61 -0.60 -1.09
C ARG A 31 13.11 -1.01 0.28
N PRO A 32 13.47 -0.07 1.15
CA PRO A 32 13.98 -0.42 2.47
C PRO A 32 12.92 -1.27 3.19
N THR A 33 13.23 -2.55 3.34
CA THR A 33 12.34 -3.58 3.94
C THR A 33 12.04 -3.30 5.41
N ASN A 34 12.87 -2.48 6.08
CA ASN A 34 12.74 -2.19 7.51
C ASN A 34 11.50 -1.35 7.87
N ARG A 35 11.00 -0.51 6.97
CA ARG A 35 9.84 0.35 7.27
C ARG A 35 8.54 -0.40 7.41
N ALA A 36 8.29 -1.37 6.54
CA ALA A 36 7.11 -2.21 6.65
C ALA A 36 7.14 -2.98 7.97
N ASN A 37 8.31 -3.51 8.34
CA ASN A 37 8.50 -4.26 9.58
C ASN A 37 8.29 -3.43 10.84
N ASP A 38 8.71 -2.17 10.87
CA ASP A 38 8.52 -1.29 12.03
C ASP A 38 7.05 -0.93 12.24
N THR A 39 6.31 -0.66 11.18
CA THR A 39 4.86 -0.44 11.26
C THR A 39 4.14 -1.71 11.71
N ASP A 40 4.48 -2.87 11.14
CA ASP A 40 3.90 -4.15 11.51
C ASP A 40 4.17 -4.49 12.99
N ARG A 41 5.36 -4.22 13.49
CA ARG A 41 5.71 -4.38 14.92
C ARG A 41 4.91 -3.44 15.82
N HIS A 42 4.78 -2.18 15.43
CA HIS A 42 3.99 -1.21 16.19
C HIS A 42 2.53 -1.64 16.29
N VAL A 43 1.92 -1.99 15.16
CA VAL A 43 0.54 -2.49 15.12
C VAL A 43 0.39 -3.75 15.99
N GLY A 44 1.32 -4.70 15.87
CA GLY A 44 1.34 -5.92 16.70
C GLY A 44 1.43 -5.62 18.20
N THR A 45 2.26 -4.67 18.60
CA THR A 45 2.37 -4.21 19.99
C THR A 45 1.05 -3.62 20.49
N ARG A 46 0.40 -2.78 19.70
CA ARG A 46 -0.90 -2.18 20.04
C ARG A 46 -2.00 -3.22 20.19
N ILE A 47 -2.01 -4.24 19.32
CA ILE A 47 -2.93 -5.38 19.43
C ILE A 47 -2.70 -6.10 20.77
N ARG A 48 -1.45 -6.41 21.10
CA ARG A 48 -1.08 -7.08 22.34
C ARG A 48 -1.49 -6.27 23.56
N GLU A 49 -1.18 -4.99 23.61
CA GLU A 49 -1.56 -4.09 24.71
C GLU A 49 -3.06 -4.11 24.95
N ARG A 50 -3.86 -3.95 23.89
CA ARG A 50 -5.31 -3.93 24.01
C ARG A 50 -5.87 -5.28 24.45
N ARG A 51 -5.33 -6.37 23.92
CA ARG A 51 -5.68 -7.73 24.36
C ARG A 51 -5.46 -7.93 25.87
N ILE A 52 -4.31 -7.52 26.36
CA ILE A 52 -3.95 -7.61 27.78
C ILE A 52 -4.88 -6.75 28.63
N MET A 53 -5.19 -5.52 28.20
CA MET A 53 -6.13 -4.62 28.89
C MET A 53 -7.53 -5.24 29.02
N LEU A 54 -7.95 -6.04 28.06
CA LEU A 54 -9.24 -6.76 28.09
C LEU A 54 -9.16 -8.07 28.88
N GLY A 55 -8.00 -8.46 29.40
CA GLY A 55 -7.81 -9.71 30.12
C GLY A 55 -7.86 -10.97 29.26
N LEU A 56 -7.68 -10.83 27.94
CA LEU A 56 -7.69 -11.96 27.00
C LEU A 56 -6.32 -12.62 26.90
N SER A 57 -6.31 -13.96 26.91
CA SER A 57 -5.12 -14.72 26.50
C SER A 57 -4.93 -14.66 24.98
N GLN A 58 -3.72 -14.97 24.50
CA GLN A 58 -3.49 -15.10 23.05
C GLN A 58 -4.39 -16.15 22.41
N GLN A 59 -4.62 -17.27 23.07
CA GLN A 59 -5.52 -18.32 22.57
C GLN A 59 -6.97 -17.82 22.47
N GLN A 60 -7.45 -17.13 23.48
CA GLN A 60 -8.81 -16.55 23.45
C GLN A 60 -8.97 -15.55 22.31
N MET A 61 -8.01 -14.67 22.11
CA MET A 61 -8.03 -13.74 20.97
C MET A 61 -7.98 -14.50 19.64
N ALA A 62 -7.11 -15.50 19.52
CA ALA A 62 -7.01 -16.32 18.32
C ALA A 62 -8.34 -16.98 17.96
N ASP A 63 -9.01 -17.55 18.93
CA ASP A 63 -10.32 -18.18 18.75
C ASP A 63 -11.38 -17.17 18.30
N LEU A 64 -11.39 -15.97 18.89
CA LEU A 64 -12.34 -14.91 18.53
C LEU A 64 -12.16 -14.36 17.13
N ILE A 65 -10.91 -14.27 16.63
CA ILE A 65 -10.62 -13.78 15.28
C ILE A 65 -10.51 -14.91 14.25
N GLY A 66 -10.68 -16.17 14.66
CA GLY A 66 -10.68 -17.31 13.76
C GLY A 66 -9.33 -17.66 13.16
N VAL A 67 -8.24 -17.51 13.92
CA VAL A 67 -6.88 -17.88 13.52
C VAL A 67 -6.26 -18.86 14.52
N THR A 68 -5.14 -19.47 14.14
CA THR A 68 -4.37 -20.32 15.08
C THR A 68 -3.65 -19.47 16.13
N TYR A 69 -3.34 -20.06 17.26
CA TYR A 69 -2.50 -19.43 18.28
C TYR A 69 -1.17 -18.92 17.72
N GLN A 70 -0.50 -19.73 16.88
CA GLN A 70 0.76 -19.35 16.25
C GLN A 70 0.60 -18.11 15.35
N GLN A 71 -0.51 -18.02 14.63
CA GLN A 71 -0.80 -16.88 13.77
C GLN A 71 -1.05 -15.61 14.60
N ALA A 72 -1.82 -15.71 15.68
CA ALA A 72 -2.04 -14.59 16.60
C ALA A 72 -0.73 -14.12 17.23
N HIS A 73 0.13 -15.04 17.63
CA HIS A 73 1.46 -14.75 18.16
C HIS A 73 2.33 -14.00 17.14
N LYS A 74 2.32 -14.42 15.88
CA LYS A 74 3.05 -13.77 14.79
C LYS A 74 2.52 -12.36 14.50
N TYR A 75 1.21 -12.14 14.61
CA TYR A 75 0.61 -10.81 14.47
C TYR A 75 1.11 -9.86 15.56
N GLU A 76 1.07 -10.28 16.82
CA GLU A 76 1.54 -9.46 17.94
C GLU A 76 3.04 -9.17 17.89
N ARG A 77 3.83 -10.04 17.27
CA ARG A 77 5.28 -9.87 17.08
C ARG A 77 5.63 -9.06 15.83
N GLY A 78 4.69 -8.75 14.96
CA GLY A 78 4.94 -8.09 13.69
C GLY A 78 5.78 -8.93 12.71
N ILE A 79 5.73 -10.27 12.84
CA ILE A 79 6.43 -11.20 11.95
C ILE A 79 5.66 -11.37 10.65
N ASN A 80 4.33 -11.46 10.74
CA ASN A 80 3.44 -11.56 9.59
C ASN A 80 2.67 -10.26 9.41
N ARG A 81 2.53 -9.87 8.16
CA ARG A 81 1.65 -8.77 7.77
C ARG A 81 0.20 -9.14 8.02
N ILE A 82 -0.55 -8.19 8.52
CA ILE A 82 -1.99 -8.31 8.74
C ILE A 82 -2.69 -7.65 7.56
N SER A 83 -3.57 -8.37 6.88
CA SER A 83 -4.40 -7.77 5.84
C SER A 83 -5.34 -6.72 6.44
N ALA A 84 -5.76 -5.74 5.63
CA ALA A 84 -6.69 -4.70 6.09
C ALA A 84 -8.01 -5.29 6.63
N GLY A 85 -8.55 -6.32 5.96
CA GLY A 85 -9.74 -7.02 6.41
C GLY A 85 -9.54 -7.71 7.77
N ARG A 86 -8.42 -8.39 7.94
CA ARG A 86 -8.09 -9.05 9.21
C ARG A 86 -7.88 -8.04 10.34
N LEU A 87 -7.22 -6.92 10.04
CA LEU A 87 -7.03 -5.85 11.02
C LEU A 87 -8.36 -5.25 11.47
N TYR A 88 -9.32 -5.10 10.56
CA TYR A 88 -10.67 -4.65 10.86
C TYR A 88 -11.38 -5.64 11.81
N GLU A 89 -11.32 -6.94 11.54
CA GLU A 89 -11.90 -7.98 12.41
C GLU A 89 -11.28 -7.96 13.82
N ILE A 90 -9.95 -7.80 13.89
CA ILE A 90 -9.24 -7.67 15.18
C ILE A 90 -9.73 -6.44 15.93
N ALA A 91 -9.90 -5.31 15.26
CA ALA A 91 -10.44 -4.09 15.86
C ALA A 91 -11.84 -4.28 16.43
N GLN A 92 -12.71 -4.97 15.70
CA GLN A 92 -14.06 -5.32 16.16
C GLN A 92 -14.03 -6.17 17.44
N VAL A 93 -13.22 -7.21 17.46
CA VAL A 93 -13.09 -8.11 18.61
C VAL A 93 -12.52 -7.38 19.85
N LEU A 94 -11.54 -6.51 19.63
CA LEU A 94 -10.90 -5.75 20.71
C LEU A 94 -11.68 -4.48 21.11
N GLY A 95 -12.76 -4.16 20.41
CA GLY A 95 -13.62 -3.00 20.71
C GLY A 95 -12.92 -1.67 20.58
N VAL A 96 -12.12 -1.50 19.54
CA VAL A 96 -11.40 -0.26 19.22
C VAL A 96 -11.58 0.11 17.74
N PRO A 97 -11.49 1.40 17.37
CA PRO A 97 -11.40 1.78 15.97
C PRO A 97 -10.05 1.32 15.38
N VAL A 98 -10.01 1.04 14.08
CA VAL A 98 -8.76 0.61 13.38
C VAL A 98 -7.63 1.62 13.58
N SER A 99 -7.94 2.91 13.66
CA SER A 99 -6.97 3.99 13.91
C SER A 99 -6.19 3.82 15.22
N TYR A 100 -6.76 3.13 16.21
CA TYR A 100 -6.10 2.84 17.48
C TYR A 100 -4.75 2.13 17.30
N PHE A 101 -4.65 1.22 16.33
CA PHE A 101 -3.43 0.45 16.09
C PHE A 101 -2.29 1.29 15.49
N PHE A 102 -2.62 2.44 14.93
CA PHE A 102 -1.65 3.35 14.30
C PHE A 102 -1.29 4.57 15.18
N GLU A 103 -1.95 4.72 16.32
CA GLU A 103 -1.62 5.78 17.27
C GLU A 103 -0.19 5.61 17.80
N GLY A 104 0.56 6.70 17.84
CA GLY A 104 1.96 6.71 18.27
C GLY A 104 2.96 6.29 17.19
N LEU A 105 2.52 5.92 15.98
CA LEU A 105 3.40 5.90 14.83
C LEU A 105 3.83 7.33 14.54
N ASN A 106 5.15 7.58 14.56
CA ASN A 106 5.69 8.89 14.25
C ASN A 106 5.22 9.34 12.88
N SER A 107 4.30 10.26 12.87
CA SER A 107 3.84 10.98 11.69
C SER A 107 4.88 12.02 11.20
N GLU A 108 6.10 12.01 11.73
CA GLU A 108 7.20 12.82 11.22
C GLU A 108 7.51 12.59 9.74
N ARG A 109 6.91 11.56 9.16
CA ARG A 109 6.82 11.31 7.73
C ARG A 109 5.42 11.48 7.14
N ALA A 110 4.47 12.03 7.88
CA ALA A 110 3.36 12.71 7.25
C ALA A 110 3.95 13.92 6.52
N ALA A 111 4.68 13.51 5.52
CA ALA A 111 5.14 14.22 4.37
C ALA A 111 5.67 15.62 4.69
N ASP A 112 6.89 15.81 4.39
CA ASP A 112 7.30 17.00 3.64
C ASP A 112 6.41 17.09 2.39
N LEU A 113 5.14 17.46 2.60
CA LEU A 113 4.28 17.87 1.52
C LEU A 113 4.99 19.03 0.84
N THR A 114 5.34 18.87 -0.43
CA THR A 114 5.91 19.96 -1.20
C THR A 114 4.99 21.18 -1.07
N ALA A 115 5.53 22.38 -1.20
CA ALA A 115 4.73 23.61 -1.17
C ALA A 115 3.54 23.54 -2.15
N ARG A 116 3.75 22.90 -3.30
CA ARG A 116 2.71 22.65 -4.30
C ARG A 116 1.60 21.73 -3.78
N GLN A 117 1.96 20.65 -3.11
CA GLN A 117 0.96 19.72 -2.54
C GLN A 117 0.14 20.38 -1.43
N ARG A 118 0.77 21.19 -0.58
CA ARG A 118 0.06 21.97 0.45
C ARG A 118 -0.95 22.94 -0.18
N MET A 119 -0.54 23.65 -1.22
CA MET A 119 -1.41 24.56 -1.96
C MET A 119 -2.58 23.83 -2.61
N CYS A 120 -2.36 22.64 -3.19
CA CYS A 120 -3.45 21.83 -3.76
C CYS A 120 -4.47 21.41 -2.70
N LEU A 121 -4.00 20.99 -1.51
CA LEU A 121 -4.90 20.60 -0.40
C LEU A 121 -5.68 21.81 0.15
N GLU A 122 -5.04 22.95 0.26
CA GLU A 122 -5.68 24.19 0.70
C GLU A 122 -6.76 24.64 -0.31
N LEU A 123 -6.43 24.61 -1.60
CA LEU A 123 -7.37 24.93 -2.66
C LEU A 123 -8.58 23.98 -2.64
N ALA A 124 -8.36 22.68 -2.48
CA ALA A 124 -9.42 21.70 -2.37
C ALA A 124 -10.35 21.95 -1.16
N ARG A 125 -9.79 22.30 0.00
CA ARG A 125 -10.57 22.67 1.20
C ARG A 125 -11.41 23.92 0.96
N ASN A 126 -10.77 24.95 0.40
CA ASN A 126 -11.45 26.22 0.09
C ASN A 126 -12.59 26.00 -0.90
N PHE A 127 -12.35 25.21 -1.95
CA PHE A 127 -13.36 24.83 -2.92
C PHE A 127 -14.56 24.13 -2.27
N SER A 128 -14.30 23.16 -1.40
CA SER A 128 -15.35 22.42 -0.66
C SER A 128 -16.15 23.32 0.28
N SER A 129 -15.55 24.40 0.77
CA SER A 129 -16.19 25.37 1.68
C SER A 129 -17.07 26.40 0.97
N ILE A 130 -17.00 26.48 -0.36
CA ILE A 130 -17.84 27.40 -1.15
C ILE A 130 -19.26 26.81 -1.20
N SER A 131 -20.22 27.48 -0.57
CA SER A 131 -21.61 27.03 -0.53
C SER A 131 -22.39 27.36 -1.81
N ASN A 132 -21.91 28.33 -2.61
CA ASN A 132 -22.58 28.76 -3.83
C ASN A 132 -22.05 27.99 -5.04
N GLU A 133 -22.91 27.19 -5.64
CA GLU A 133 -22.59 26.38 -6.81
C GLU A 133 -22.05 27.18 -7.99
N LYS A 134 -22.62 28.39 -8.25
CA LYS A 134 -22.15 29.27 -9.31
C LYS A 134 -20.72 29.75 -9.10
N HIS A 135 -20.33 29.96 -7.84
CA HIS A 135 -18.95 30.32 -7.50
C HIS A 135 -17.99 29.14 -7.67
N GLN A 136 -18.42 27.92 -7.34
CA GLN A 136 -17.66 26.71 -7.59
C GLN A 136 -17.43 26.51 -9.10
N GLU A 137 -18.48 26.71 -9.90
CA GLU A 137 -18.38 26.59 -11.34
C GLU A 137 -17.44 27.64 -11.95
N ALA A 138 -17.57 28.90 -11.53
CA ALA A 138 -16.70 29.99 -11.97
C ALA A 138 -15.23 29.71 -11.67
N LEU A 139 -14.92 29.20 -10.45
CA LEU A 139 -13.56 28.82 -10.06
C LEU A 139 -13.04 27.66 -10.90
N SER A 140 -13.87 26.67 -11.18
CA SER A 140 -13.52 25.53 -12.05
C SER A 140 -13.22 25.98 -13.48
N GLN A 141 -14.01 26.92 -14.03
CA GLN A 141 -13.78 27.46 -15.35
C GLN A 141 -12.47 28.26 -15.42
N LEU A 142 -12.19 29.07 -14.39
CA LEU A 142 -10.93 29.80 -14.30
C LEU A 142 -9.73 28.85 -14.27
N ALA A 143 -9.82 27.80 -13.46
CA ALA A 143 -8.74 26.80 -13.36
C ALA A 143 -8.48 26.11 -14.70
N ARG A 144 -9.55 25.76 -15.47
CA ARG A 144 -9.42 25.18 -16.82
C ARG A 144 -8.76 26.14 -17.79
N ALA A 145 -9.15 27.41 -17.77
CA ALA A 145 -8.59 28.43 -18.66
C ALA A 145 -7.07 28.59 -18.45
N LEU A 146 -6.62 28.58 -17.19
CA LEU A 146 -5.21 28.69 -16.84
C LEU A 146 -4.37 27.47 -17.24
N VAL A 147 -4.98 26.28 -17.34
CA VAL A 147 -4.28 25.06 -17.80
C VAL A 147 -4.13 25.03 -19.32
N SER A 148 -4.97 25.75 -20.05
CA SER A 148 -5.00 25.76 -21.52
C SER A 148 -3.99 26.73 -22.16
N GLU A 149 -3.27 27.48 -21.35
CA GLU A 149 -2.15 28.35 -21.80
C GLU A 149 -0.85 27.56 -21.90
#